data_a269c7257ac46e9466ecfc3db9440753
#
_entry.id   a269c7257ac46e9466ecfc3db9440753
#
_cell.length_a   1.000
_cell.length_b   1.000
_cell.length_c   1.000
_cell.angle_alpha   90.00
_cell.angle_beta   90.00
_cell.angle_gamma   90.00
#
_symmetry.space_group_name_H-M   'P 1'
#
loop_
_entity.id
_entity.type
_entity.pdbx_description
1 polymer ?
#
loop_
_entity_poly.entity_id
_entity_poly.type
_entity_poly.pdbx_seq_one_letter_code
_entity_poly.pdbx_strand_id
1 'polypeptide(L)'
;MDLQRINKHKQSFDDICHYIEDDNGADKVEVWFARELQIILGYARWENFQVALTRAVESCKTQNINIDDHFREVTKMVTLGSGAKREIQDFMLTRYACYLVAQNGDPKKEEIAFAQGYFAVQTRRAELIAEHIEQLSRLETRDRLRSSEKQLSRNIYERGVDDKGFGRIRSKGDGVLFGGHTTEDMKNRLGIKSTRPLACLLYTSPSPRDKRQSR
;
A
#
# COMPACT_ATOMS: atom_id res chain seq x y z
N MET A 1 15.87 -16.06 6.20
CA MET A 1 15.21 -15.70 7.47
C MET A 1 14.46 -16.92 7.96
N ASP A 2 14.69 -17.35 9.19
CA ASP A 2 14.10 -18.58 9.74
C ASP A 2 12.61 -18.35 10.04
N LEU A 3 11.73 -19.20 9.49
CA LEU A 3 10.28 -19.11 9.65
C LEU A 3 9.83 -19.25 11.13
N GLN A 4 10.53 -20.04 11.92
CA GLN A 4 10.21 -20.20 13.34
C GLN A 4 10.48 -18.92 14.12
N ARG A 5 11.59 -18.22 13.85
CA ARG A 5 11.90 -16.91 14.44
C ARG A 5 10.89 -15.84 14.01
N ILE A 6 10.50 -15.83 12.72
CA ILE A 6 9.47 -14.92 12.21
C ILE A 6 8.17 -15.09 12.98
N ASN A 7 7.70 -16.34 13.13
CA ASN A 7 6.45 -16.62 13.80
C ASN A 7 6.52 -16.23 15.30
N LYS A 8 7.65 -16.52 15.96
CA LYS A 8 7.84 -16.17 17.38
C LYS A 8 7.77 -14.65 17.62
N HIS A 9 8.54 -13.87 16.87
CA HIS A 9 8.55 -12.40 17.06
C HIS A 9 7.24 -11.75 16.62
N LYS A 10 6.62 -12.23 15.54
CA LYS A 10 5.30 -11.77 15.14
C LYS A 10 4.26 -12.06 16.20
N GLN A 11 4.22 -13.27 16.74
CA GLN A 11 3.29 -13.65 17.79
C GLN A 11 3.50 -12.79 19.04
N SER A 12 4.75 -12.59 19.48
CA SER A 12 5.05 -11.70 20.61
C SER A 12 4.57 -10.26 20.41
N PHE A 13 4.63 -9.74 19.17
CA PHE A 13 4.12 -8.40 18.85
C PHE A 13 2.59 -8.36 18.83
N ASP A 14 1.95 -9.38 18.27
CA ASP A 14 0.49 -9.46 18.22
C ASP A 14 -0.11 -9.75 19.62
N ASP A 15 0.61 -10.48 20.49
CA ASP A 15 0.17 -10.79 21.88
C ASP A 15 0.05 -9.54 22.78
N ILE A 16 0.78 -8.46 22.48
CA ILE A 16 0.67 -7.18 23.19
C ILE A 16 -0.26 -6.18 22.51
N CYS A 17 -1.02 -6.62 21.52
CA CYS A 17 -2.02 -5.79 20.88
C CYS A 17 -3.24 -5.63 21.77
N HIS A 18 -3.68 -4.39 21.94
CA HIS A 18 -4.92 -4.04 22.64
C HIS A 18 -5.93 -3.50 21.65
N TYR A 19 -7.22 -3.70 21.94
CA TYR A 19 -8.31 -3.17 21.14
C TYR A 19 -9.06 -2.11 21.94
N ILE A 20 -9.20 -0.92 21.36
CA ILE A 20 -10.01 0.14 21.92
C ILE A 20 -11.26 0.28 21.06
N GLU A 21 -12.41 0.28 21.72
CA GLU A 21 -13.69 0.56 21.07
C GLU A 21 -13.85 2.09 20.95
N ASP A 22 -14.27 2.56 19.78
CA ASP A 22 -14.68 3.95 19.58
C ASP A 22 -15.92 4.25 20.42
N ASP A 23 -16.12 5.52 20.78
CA ASP A 23 -17.26 5.97 21.62
C ASP A 23 -18.64 5.54 21.09
N ASN A 24 -18.71 5.16 19.82
CA ASN A 24 -19.92 4.64 19.15
C ASN A 24 -20.00 3.11 19.12
N GLY A 25 -18.98 2.38 19.57
CA GLY A 25 -18.93 0.90 19.59
C GLY A 25 -18.89 0.24 18.22
N ALA A 26 -18.70 1.01 17.15
CA ALA A 26 -18.78 0.51 15.77
C ALA A 26 -17.42 -0.01 15.25
N ASP A 27 -16.30 0.60 15.65
CA ASP A 27 -14.96 0.26 15.17
C ASP A 27 -14.02 -0.08 16.32
N LYS A 28 -13.27 -1.20 16.17
CA LYS A 28 -12.18 -1.58 17.07
C LYS A 28 -10.87 -1.16 16.48
N VAL A 29 -10.17 -0.28 17.17
CA VAL A 29 -8.84 0.20 16.78
C VAL A 29 -7.76 -0.59 17.51
N GLU A 30 -6.81 -1.13 16.76
CA GLU A 30 -5.63 -1.81 17.29
C GLU A 30 -4.62 -0.80 17.84
N VAL A 31 -4.17 -1.00 19.06
CA VAL A 31 -3.18 -0.14 19.72
C VAL A 31 -2.16 -0.94 20.50
N TRP A 32 -0.98 -0.37 20.69
CA TRP A 32 0.12 -0.92 21.49
C TRP A 32 0.57 0.10 22.51
N PHE A 33 0.91 -0.36 23.71
CA PHE A 33 1.52 0.52 24.70
C PHE A 33 3.04 0.53 24.55
N ALA A 34 3.62 1.74 24.55
CA ALA A 34 5.04 1.93 24.30
C ALA A 34 5.94 1.19 25.32
N ARG A 35 5.51 1.07 26.57
CA ARG A 35 6.26 0.30 27.59
C ARG A 35 6.23 -1.21 27.37
N GLU A 36 5.18 -1.74 26.80
CA GLU A 36 5.11 -3.15 26.42
C GLU A 36 5.97 -3.41 25.19
N LEU A 37 5.88 -2.52 24.21
CA LEU A 37 6.73 -2.54 23.01
C LEU A 37 8.23 -2.42 23.35
N GLN A 38 8.60 -1.60 24.33
CA GLN A 38 9.96 -1.48 24.86
C GLN A 38 10.56 -2.84 25.21
N ILE A 39 9.81 -3.68 25.92
CA ILE A 39 10.26 -5.01 26.37
C ILE A 39 10.49 -5.92 25.17
N ILE A 40 9.55 -5.96 24.23
CA ILE A 40 9.61 -6.81 23.04
C ILE A 40 10.75 -6.40 22.10
N LEU A 41 11.05 -5.09 22.01
CA LEU A 41 12.17 -4.59 21.23
C LEU A 41 13.52 -4.67 21.99
N GLY A 42 13.57 -5.37 23.11
CA GLY A 42 14.81 -5.67 23.85
C GLY A 42 15.44 -4.46 24.56
N TYR A 43 14.66 -3.41 24.89
CA TYR A 43 15.16 -2.26 25.63
C TYR A 43 15.01 -2.45 27.13
N ALA A 44 16.13 -2.60 27.86
CA ALA A 44 16.12 -2.73 29.31
C ALA A 44 15.76 -1.42 30.03
N ARG A 45 16.06 -0.26 29.44
CA ARG A 45 15.83 1.06 30.04
C ARG A 45 14.90 1.89 29.16
N TRP A 46 13.97 2.58 29.82
CA TRP A 46 13.00 3.45 29.17
C TRP A 46 13.67 4.61 28.40
N GLU A 47 14.70 5.21 28.98
CA GLU A 47 15.40 6.35 28.40
C GLU A 47 15.99 6.00 27.03
N ASN A 48 16.56 4.79 26.88
CA ASN A 48 17.11 4.32 25.62
C ASN A 48 16.02 4.04 24.59
N PHE A 49 14.88 3.53 25.00
CA PHE A 49 13.72 3.32 24.15
C PHE A 49 13.09 4.66 23.72
N GLN A 50 13.03 5.61 24.64
CA GLN A 50 12.50 6.96 24.38
C GLN A 50 13.26 7.68 23.25
N VAL A 51 14.56 7.42 23.10
CA VAL A 51 15.34 7.96 21.95
C VAL A 51 14.76 7.45 20.62
N ALA A 52 14.47 6.17 20.52
CA ALA A 52 13.87 5.58 19.31
C ALA A 52 12.44 6.13 19.08
N LEU A 53 11.66 6.29 20.15
CA LEU A 53 10.33 6.88 20.11
C LEU A 53 10.37 8.33 19.60
N THR A 54 11.25 9.15 20.14
CA THR A 54 11.42 10.56 19.72
C THR A 54 11.82 10.66 18.24
N ARG A 55 12.75 9.84 17.78
CA ARG A 55 13.14 9.78 16.36
C ARG A 55 11.97 9.36 15.45
N ALA A 56 11.14 8.43 15.89
CA ALA A 56 9.95 8.02 15.16
C ALA A 56 8.94 9.18 15.04
N VAL A 57 8.72 9.93 16.11
CA VAL A 57 7.87 11.14 16.11
C VAL A 57 8.44 12.22 15.17
N GLU A 58 9.75 12.46 15.19
CA GLU A 58 10.40 13.40 14.27
C GLU A 58 10.26 12.96 12.80
N SER A 59 10.34 11.65 12.54
CA SER A 59 10.10 11.08 11.22
C SER A 59 8.67 11.39 10.72
N CYS A 60 7.65 11.29 11.59
CA CYS A 60 6.28 11.68 11.26
C CYS A 60 6.18 13.18 10.93
N LYS A 61 6.80 14.04 11.75
CA LYS A 61 6.82 15.50 11.49
C LYS A 61 7.38 15.83 10.12
N THR A 62 8.52 15.23 9.79
CA THR A 62 9.20 15.47 8.50
C THR A 62 8.36 15.02 7.31
N GLN A 63 7.53 13.99 7.49
CA GLN A 63 6.62 13.48 6.47
C GLN A 63 5.26 14.21 6.42
N ASN A 64 5.04 15.22 7.28
CA ASN A 64 3.76 15.93 7.47
C ASN A 64 2.60 14.98 7.85
N ILE A 65 2.91 13.91 8.61
CA ILE A 65 1.91 13.00 9.16
C ILE A 65 1.49 13.55 10.54
N ASN A 66 0.19 13.57 10.80
CA ASN A 66 -0.33 14.00 12.08
C ASN A 66 0.11 13.04 13.19
N ILE A 67 0.82 13.56 14.20
CA ILE A 67 1.40 12.76 15.27
C ILE A 67 0.32 12.20 16.18
N ASP A 68 -0.71 13.00 16.50
CA ASP A 68 -1.75 12.65 17.47
C ASP A 68 -2.58 11.45 17.01
N ASP A 69 -2.61 11.16 15.70
CA ASP A 69 -3.28 10.00 15.14
C ASP A 69 -2.49 8.69 15.39
N HIS A 70 -1.19 8.79 15.67
CA HIS A 70 -0.30 7.64 15.76
C HIS A 70 0.39 7.48 17.11
N PHE A 71 0.63 8.58 17.83
CA PHE A 71 1.34 8.63 19.12
C PHE A 71 0.50 9.42 20.11
N ARG A 72 -0.31 8.75 20.88
CA ARG A 72 -1.15 9.40 21.91
C ARG A 72 -0.54 9.22 23.29
N GLU A 73 -0.25 10.32 23.97
CA GLU A 73 0.24 10.30 25.36
C GLU A 73 -0.87 9.84 26.31
N VAL A 74 -0.54 8.91 27.18
CA VAL A 74 -1.45 8.34 28.19
C VAL A 74 -0.73 8.14 29.52
N THR A 75 -1.50 8.13 30.61
CA THR A 75 -1.00 7.84 31.95
C THR A 75 -1.41 6.45 32.39
N LYS A 76 -0.44 5.64 32.83
CA LYS A 76 -0.69 4.29 33.35
C LYS A 76 -0.39 4.24 34.86
N MET A 77 -1.32 3.68 35.63
CA MET A 77 -1.11 3.45 37.06
C MET A 77 -0.31 2.15 37.27
N VAL A 78 0.82 2.24 37.95
CA VAL A 78 1.65 1.06 38.31
C VAL A 78 1.69 0.89 39.83
N THR A 79 1.51 -0.34 40.27
CA THR A 79 1.64 -0.67 41.67
C THR A 79 3.12 -0.92 42.01
N LEU A 80 3.64 -0.18 42.96
CA LEU A 80 5.00 -0.38 43.48
C LEU A 80 5.03 -1.58 44.46
N GLY A 81 6.23 -2.14 44.68
CA GLY A 81 6.40 -3.26 45.61
C GLY A 81 5.96 -2.99 47.05
N SER A 82 5.78 -1.70 47.41
CA SER A 82 5.22 -1.25 48.68
C SER A 82 3.68 -1.21 48.73
N GLY A 83 3.00 -1.58 47.64
CA GLY A 83 1.54 -1.45 47.48
C GLY A 83 1.06 -0.05 47.08
N ALA A 84 1.92 0.95 47.08
CA ALA A 84 1.58 2.30 46.61
C ALA A 84 1.40 2.33 45.08
N LYS A 85 0.43 3.12 44.59
CA LYS A 85 0.20 3.31 43.17
C LYS A 85 0.93 4.57 42.72
N ARG A 86 1.63 4.49 41.57
CA ARG A 86 2.30 5.62 40.97
C ARG A 86 1.82 5.77 39.49
N GLU A 87 1.56 7.00 39.11
CA GLU A 87 1.33 7.34 37.70
C GLU A 87 2.64 7.36 36.95
N ILE A 88 2.67 6.71 35.81
CA ILE A 88 3.78 6.76 34.88
C ILE A 88 3.27 7.16 33.50
N GLN A 89 4.06 7.94 32.82
CA GLN A 89 3.80 8.31 31.42
C GLN A 89 4.02 7.07 30.53
N ASP A 90 3.09 6.87 29.62
CA ASP A 90 3.15 5.88 28.56
C ASP A 90 2.60 6.48 27.26
N PHE A 91 2.72 5.79 26.16
CA PHE A 91 2.17 6.20 24.87
C PHE A 91 1.36 5.06 24.28
N MET A 92 0.23 5.43 23.73
CA MET A 92 -0.60 4.55 22.92
C MET A 92 -0.20 4.74 21.47
N LEU A 93 0.20 3.65 20.81
CA LEU A 93 0.81 3.63 19.49
C LEU A 93 -0.08 2.87 18.53
N THR A 94 -0.24 3.36 17.32
CA THR A 94 -0.80 2.56 16.22
C THR A 94 0.24 1.57 15.71
N ARG A 95 -0.18 0.58 14.92
CA ARG A 95 0.73 -0.35 14.23
C ARG A 95 1.79 0.38 13.41
N TYR A 96 1.41 1.46 12.72
CA TYR A 96 2.32 2.30 11.96
C TYR A 96 3.40 2.94 12.85
N ALA A 97 3.00 3.50 14.00
CA ALA A 97 3.93 4.06 14.98
C ALA A 97 4.93 3.02 15.50
N CYS A 98 4.45 1.80 15.81
CA CYS A 98 5.33 0.70 16.22
C CYS A 98 6.40 0.37 15.17
N TYR A 99 6.03 0.41 13.89
CA TYR A 99 6.95 0.18 12.79
C TYR A 99 8.00 1.29 12.69
N LEU A 100 7.59 2.55 12.81
CA LEU A 100 8.53 3.68 12.83
C LEU A 100 9.50 3.62 14.01
N VAL A 101 9.01 3.24 15.20
CA VAL A 101 9.86 3.04 16.39
C VAL A 101 10.90 1.94 16.14
N ALA A 102 10.50 0.80 15.58
CA ALA A 102 11.42 -0.28 15.24
C ALA A 102 12.44 0.13 14.17
N GLN A 103 12.03 0.89 13.15
CA GLN A 103 12.94 1.40 12.11
C GLN A 103 13.98 2.39 12.65
N ASN A 104 13.62 3.17 13.66
CA ASN A 104 14.49 4.16 14.31
C ASN A 104 15.22 3.60 15.54
N GLY A 105 15.05 2.30 15.83
CA GLY A 105 15.71 1.60 16.93
C GLY A 105 17.17 1.27 16.67
N ASP A 106 17.86 0.79 17.72
CA ASP A 106 19.28 0.40 17.63
C ASP A 106 19.42 -0.95 16.89
N PRO A 107 20.01 -0.97 15.68
CA PRO A 107 20.13 -2.19 14.87
C PRO A 107 21.09 -3.24 15.46
N LYS A 108 21.84 -2.91 16.53
CA LYS A 108 22.65 -3.87 17.26
C LYS A 108 21.82 -4.85 18.10
N LYS A 109 20.57 -4.51 18.36
CA LYS A 109 19.61 -5.39 19.04
C LYS A 109 19.03 -6.39 18.06
N GLU A 110 19.02 -7.68 18.45
CA GLU A 110 18.52 -8.75 17.58
C GLU A 110 17.06 -8.55 17.22
N GLU A 111 16.23 -8.12 18.16
CA GLU A 111 14.81 -7.85 17.99
C GLU A 111 14.56 -6.71 16.98
N ILE A 112 15.34 -5.65 17.07
CA ILE A 112 15.27 -4.50 16.14
C ILE A 112 15.73 -4.91 14.75
N ALA A 113 16.89 -5.54 14.65
CA ALA A 113 17.44 -6.00 13.35
C ALA A 113 16.45 -6.96 12.67
N PHE A 114 15.81 -7.83 13.45
CA PHE A 114 14.76 -8.71 12.96
C PHE A 114 13.54 -7.92 12.44
N ALA A 115 13.02 -6.98 13.23
CA ALA A 115 11.86 -6.16 12.87
C ALA A 115 12.12 -5.37 11.58
N GLN A 116 13.28 -4.73 11.46
CA GLN A 116 13.67 -3.99 10.27
C GLN A 116 13.73 -4.88 9.02
N GLY A 117 14.34 -6.06 9.13
CA GLY A 117 14.39 -7.03 8.03
C GLY A 117 13.01 -7.58 7.65
N TYR A 118 12.16 -7.85 8.64
CA TYR A 118 10.79 -8.29 8.43
C TYR A 118 9.96 -7.25 7.67
N PHE A 119 10.03 -5.97 8.10
CA PHE A 119 9.29 -4.89 7.43
C PHE A 119 9.76 -4.65 6.01
N ALA A 120 11.07 -4.70 5.74
CA ALA A 120 11.60 -4.58 4.38
C ALA A 120 11.02 -5.66 3.45
N VAL A 121 10.94 -6.91 3.93
CA VAL A 121 10.36 -8.02 3.16
C VAL A 121 8.86 -7.84 2.96
N GLN A 122 8.12 -7.42 3.99
CA GLN A 122 6.67 -7.22 3.90
C GLN A 122 6.31 -6.06 2.97
N THR A 123 7.07 -4.96 3.02
CA THR A 123 6.89 -3.83 2.10
C THR A 123 7.07 -4.29 0.65
N ARG A 124 8.15 -5.04 0.36
CA ARG A 124 8.37 -5.57 -1.00
C ARG A 124 7.27 -6.53 -1.45
N ARG A 125 6.77 -7.38 -0.56
CA ARG A 125 5.61 -8.24 -0.85
C ARG A 125 4.36 -7.44 -1.17
N ALA A 126 4.07 -6.40 -0.40
CA ALA A 126 2.91 -5.53 -0.63
C ALA A 126 3.00 -4.81 -1.99
N GLU A 127 4.20 -4.31 -2.36
CA GLU A 127 4.46 -3.71 -3.67
C GLU A 127 4.19 -4.70 -4.81
N LEU A 128 4.71 -5.94 -4.70
CA LEU A 128 4.51 -6.98 -5.72
C LEU A 128 3.03 -7.37 -5.87
N ILE A 129 2.30 -7.46 -4.76
CA ILE A 129 0.86 -7.74 -4.77
C ILE A 129 0.11 -6.59 -5.45
N ALA A 130 0.43 -5.34 -5.10
CA ALA A 130 -0.19 -4.16 -5.71
C ALA A 130 0.07 -4.10 -7.22
N GLU A 131 1.31 -4.34 -7.67
CA GLU A 131 1.67 -4.43 -9.08
C GLU A 131 0.89 -5.53 -9.80
N HIS A 132 0.71 -6.68 -9.16
CA HIS A 132 -0.03 -7.82 -9.74
C HIS A 132 -1.53 -7.53 -9.87
N ILE A 133 -2.13 -6.93 -8.84
CA ILE A 133 -3.54 -6.50 -8.88
C ILE A 133 -3.76 -5.47 -10.00
N GLU A 134 -2.85 -4.50 -10.16
CA GLU A 134 -2.92 -3.52 -11.23
C GLU A 134 -2.86 -4.18 -12.62
N GLN A 135 -1.97 -5.17 -12.81
CA GLN A 135 -1.87 -5.93 -14.05
C GLN A 135 -3.16 -6.73 -14.34
N LEU A 136 -3.74 -7.39 -13.34
CA LEU A 136 -5.01 -8.11 -13.48
C LEU A 136 -6.16 -7.17 -13.86
N SER A 137 -6.27 -6.03 -13.20
CA SER A 137 -7.28 -5.01 -13.51
C SER A 137 -7.15 -4.50 -14.95
N ARG A 138 -5.92 -4.29 -15.43
CA ARG A 138 -5.66 -3.92 -16.84
C ARG A 138 -6.11 -5.01 -17.82
N LEU A 139 -5.86 -6.28 -17.50
CA LEU A 139 -6.30 -7.41 -18.33
C LEU A 139 -7.82 -7.50 -18.39
N GLU A 140 -8.50 -7.43 -17.25
CA GLU A 140 -9.97 -7.45 -17.19
C GLU A 140 -10.59 -6.30 -17.99
N THR A 141 -10.06 -5.09 -17.85
CA THR A 141 -10.56 -3.92 -18.57
C THR A 141 -10.35 -4.08 -20.08
N ARG A 142 -9.21 -4.65 -20.49
CA ARG A 142 -8.94 -4.99 -21.89
C ARG A 142 -9.93 -6.01 -22.46
N ASP A 143 -10.28 -7.04 -21.67
CA ASP A 143 -11.21 -8.08 -22.11
C ASP A 143 -12.65 -7.53 -22.18
N ARG A 144 -13.06 -6.66 -21.26
CA ARG A 144 -14.32 -5.93 -21.32
C ARG A 144 -14.39 -5.07 -22.60
N LEU A 145 -13.34 -4.34 -22.91
CA LEU A 145 -13.27 -3.53 -24.13
C LEU A 145 -13.39 -4.39 -25.39
N ARG A 146 -12.65 -5.51 -25.45
CA ARG A 146 -12.76 -6.46 -26.58
C ARG A 146 -14.18 -7.02 -26.74
N SER A 147 -14.82 -7.34 -25.65
CA SER A 147 -16.22 -7.84 -25.66
C SER A 147 -17.16 -6.77 -26.16
N SER A 148 -17.04 -5.54 -25.69
CA SER A 148 -17.83 -4.38 -26.15
C SER A 148 -17.61 -4.09 -27.63
N GLU A 149 -16.37 -4.13 -28.13
CA GLU A 149 -16.07 -3.96 -29.54
C GLU A 149 -16.69 -5.05 -30.41
N LYS A 150 -16.65 -6.32 -29.97
CA LYS A 150 -17.31 -7.42 -30.68
C LYS A 150 -18.83 -7.23 -30.72
N GLN A 151 -19.43 -6.81 -29.61
CA GLN A 151 -20.88 -6.56 -29.53
C GLN A 151 -21.29 -5.38 -30.42
N LEU A 152 -20.53 -4.29 -30.39
CA LEU A 152 -20.76 -3.16 -31.28
C LEU A 152 -20.67 -3.58 -32.75
N SER A 153 -19.64 -4.33 -33.13
CA SER A 153 -19.48 -4.83 -34.50
C SER A 153 -20.67 -5.69 -34.91
N ARG A 154 -21.11 -6.61 -34.07
CA ARG A 154 -22.30 -7.46 -34.33
C ARG A 154 -23.54 -6.60 -34.54
N ASN A 155 -23.82 -5.65 -33.65
CA ASN A 155 -24.98 -4.77 -33.74
C ASN A 155 -25.00 -3.94 -35.03
N ILE A 156 -23.81 -3.51 -35.53
CA ILE A 156 -23.70 -2.75 -36.79
C ILE A 156 -24.06 -3.65 -37.98
N TYR A 157 -23.52 -4.87 -38.04
CA TYR A 157 -23.83 -5.82 -39.13
C TYR A 157 -25.28 -6.31 -39.09
N GLU A 158 -25.86 -6.57 -37.91
CA GLU A 158 -27.26 -6.99 -37.76
C GLU A 158 -28.25 -5.91 -38.29
N ARG A 159 -27.83 -4.65 -38.30
CA ARG A 159 -28.61 -3.52 -38.88
C ARG A 159 -28.41 -3.36 -40.41
N GLY A 160 -27.77 -4.31 -41.06
CA GLY A 160 -27.58 -4.35 -42.51
C GLY A 160 -26.55 -3.32 -43.05
N VAL A 161 -25.64 -2.88 -42.19
CA VAL A 161 -24.57 -1.97 -42.61
C VAL A 161 -23.48 -2.78 -43.36
N ASP A 162 -23.13 -2.33 -44.57
CA ASP A 162 -22.07 -2.92 -45.38
C ASP A 162 -20.66 -2.61 -44.82
N ASP A 163 -19.63 -3.27 -45.35
CA ASP A 163 -18.24 -3.10 -44.86
C ASP A 163 -17.74 -1.65 -45.02
N LYS A 164 -18.18 -0.92 -46.02
CA LYS A 164 -17.82 0.49 -46.20
C LYS A 164 -18.48 1.38 -45.15
N GLY A 165 -19.74 1.11 -44.83
CA GLY A 165 -20.47 1.77 -43.76
C GLY A 165 -19.88 1.49 -42.40
N PHE A 166 -19.52 0.21 -42.13
CA PHE A 166 -18.83 -0.22 -40.91
C PHE A 166 -17.52 0.54 -40.73
N GLY A 167 -16.67 0.61 -41.77
CA GLY A 167 -15.42 1.36 -41.73
C GLY A 167 -15.60 2.84 -41.41
N ARG A 168 -16.63 3.49 -41.99
CA ARG A 168 -16.96 4.89 -41.67
C ARG A 168 -17.40 5.12 -40.24
N ILE A 169 -18.26 4.23 -39.70
CA ILE A 169 -18.72 4.33 -38.31
C ILE A 169 -17.53 4.18 -37.35
N ARG A 170 -16.68 3.18 -37.57
CA ARG A 170 -15.47 2.97 -36.76
C ARG A 170 -14.52 4.16 -36.81
N SER A 171 -14.21 4.67 -38.03
CA SER A 171 -13.31 5.81 -38.21
C SER A 171 -13.82 7.07 -37.49
N LYS A 172 -15.16 7.33 -37.55
CA LYS A 172 -15.74 8.46 -36.82
C LYS A 172 -15.65 8.28 -35.30
N GLY A 173 -15.93 7.07 -34.79
CA GLY A 173 -15.80 6.76 -33.39
C GLY A 173 -14.37 6.91 -32.87
N ASP A 174 -13.42 6.38 -33.62
CA ASP A 174 -11.99 6.48 -33.27
C ASP A 174 -11.51 7.94 -33.34
N GLY A 175 -11.95 8.73 -34.31
CA GLY A 175 -11.63 10.15 -34.40
C GLY A 175 -12.12 10.97 -33.21
N VAL A 176 -13.35 10.67 -32.71
CA VAL A 176 -13.85 11.30 -31.49
C VAL A 176 -13.05 10.85 -30.26
N LEU A 177 -12.76 9.55 -30.15
CA LEU A 177 -12.01 8.99 -29.02
C LEU A 177 -10.58 9.53 -28.93
N PHE A 178 -9.94 9.75 -30.06
CA PHE A 178 -8.54 10.18 -30.16
C PHE A 178 -8.35 11.66 -30.50
N GLY A 179 -9.37 12.49 -30.28
CA GLY A 179 -9.26 13.94 -30.50
C GLY A 179 -8.96 14.33 -31.97
N GLY A 180 -9.55 13.62 -32.94
CA GLY A 180 -9.39 13.84 -34.36
C GLY A 180 -8.34 12.95 -35.04
N HIS A 181 -7.56 12.20 -34.30
CA HIS A 181 -6.58 11.27 -34.87
C HIS A 181 -7.22 9.93 -35.25
N THR A 182 -6.71 9.32 -36.32
CA THR A 182 -7.14 7.97 -36.72
C THR A 182 -6.49 6.91 -35.83
N THR A 183 -7.07 5.70 -35.82
CA THR A 183 -6.47 4.54 -35.14
C THR A 183 -5.05 4.26 -35.65
N GLU A 184 -4.79 4.46 -36.94
CA GLU A 184 -3.48 4.27 -37.60
C GLU A 184 -2.47 5.31 -37.10
N ASP A 185 -2.86 6.58 -37.03
CA ASP A 185 -2.02 7.65 -36.47
C ASP A 185 -1.62 7.36 -35.03
N MET A 186 -2.56 6.91 -34.26
CA MET A 186 -2.29 6.55 -32.85
C MET A 186 -1.37 5.33 -32.74
N LYS A 187 -1.55 4.31 -33.60
CA LYS A 187 -0.66 3.15 -33.64
C LYS A 187 0.77 3.56 -34.01
N ASN A 188 0.92 4.38 -35.02
CA ASN A 188 2.23 4.89 -35.44
C ASN A 188 2.90 5.72 -34.35
N ARG A 189 2.15 6.61 -33.70
CA ARG A 189 2.64 7.44 -32.58
C ARG A 189 3.10 6.62 -31.36
N LEU A 190 2.44 5.47 -31.10
CA LEU A 190 2.75 4.58 -29.99
C LEU A 190 3.71 3.43 -30.37
N GLY A 191 4.15 3.35 -31.62
CA GLY A 191 5.03 2.28 -32.11
C GLY A 191 4.38 0.88 -32.12
N ILE A 192 3.05 0.82 -32.27
CA ILE A 192 2.29 -0.43 -32.23
C ILE A 192 2.06 -0.94 -33.67
N LYS A 193 2.29 -2.25 -33.89
CA LYS A 193 2.04 -2.88 -35.19
C LYS A 193 0.56 -2.72 -35.59
N SER A 194 0.30 -2.38 -36.86
CA SER A 194 -1.04 -2.14 -37.43
C SER A 194 -2.00 -3.31 -37.23
N THR A 195 -1.49 -4.54 -37.16
CA THR A 195 -2.25 -5.79 -36.94
C THR A 195 -2.82 -5.95 -35.55
N ARG A 196 -2.39 -5.18 -34.56
CA ARG A 196 -2.91 -5.29 -33.18
C ARG A 196 -4.25 -4.57 -33.02
N PRO A 197 -5.20 -5.14 -32.25
CA PRO A 197 -6.52 -4.53 -32.03
C PRO A 197 -6.43 -3.24 -31.21
N LEU A 198 -7.47 -2.39 -31.31
CA LEU A 198 -7.59 -1.10 -30.63
C LEU A 198 -7.43 -1.19 -29.12
N ALA A 199 -7.92 -2.27 -28.50
CA ALA A 199 -7.75 -2.54 -27.08
C ALA A 199 -6.27 -2.52 -26.62
N CYS A 200 -5.32 -2.80 -27.54
CA CYS A 200 -3.90 -2.67 -27.25
C CYS A 200 -3.42 -1.22 -27.17
N LEU A 201 -4.10 -0.27 -27.84
CA LEU A 201 -3.74 1.14 -27.85
C LEU A 201 -3.98 1.81 -26.48
N LEU A 202 -5.10 1.50 -25.84
CA LEU A 202 -5.52 2.15 -24.60
C LEU A 202 -4.72 1.68 -23.37
N TYR A 203 -4.11 0.47 -23.45
CA TYR A 203 -3.45 -0.16 -22.30
C TYR A 203 -1.96 -0.45 -22.49
N THR A 204 -1.38 -0.15 -23.65
CA THR A 204 0.06 -0.28 -23.90
C THR A 204 0.81 1.04 -23.85
N SER A 205 0.15 2.13 -23.48
CA SER A 205 0.86 3.36 -23.13
C SER A 205 1.78 3.03 -21.94
N PRO A 206 3.12 3.11 -22.11
CA PRO A 206 4.03 2.82 -21.01
C PRO A 206 3.68 3.73 -19.84
N SER A 207 3.52 3.15 -18.67
CA SER A 207 3.37 3.90 -17.43
C SER A 207 4.50 4.94 -17.37
N PRO A 208 4.28 6.14 -16.80
CA PRO A 208 5.36 7.08 -16.54
C PRO A 208 6.54 6.46 -15.77
N ARG A 209 6.33 5.34 -15.09
CA ARG A 209 7.38 4.54 -14.44
C ARG A 209 8.25 3.75 -15.40
N ASP A 210 7.70 3.21 -16.50
CA ASP A 210 8.46 2.42 -17.48
C ASP A 210 9.47 3.27 -18.26
N LYS A 211 9.24 4.58 -18.35
CA LYS A 211 10.18 5.54 -18.97
C LYS A 211 11.42 5.85 -18.14
N ARG A 212 11.45 5.48 -16.85
CA ARG A 212 12.60 5.70 -15.97
C ARG A 212 13.61 4.56 -15.96
N GLN A 213 13.27 3.38 -16.48
CA GLN A 213 14.16 2.22 -16.53
C GLN A 213 14.98 2.11 -17.83
N SER A 214 14.76 3.01 -18.81
CA SER A 214 15.49 3.01 -20.09
C SER A 214 16.44 4.20 -20.26
N ARG A 215 17.04 4.67 -19.15
CA ARG A 215 18.18 5.61 -19.17
C ARG A 215 19.31 5.11 -18.30
#